data_3e713fc1c2bb1b67aa7fda872abf409a
#
_entry.id   3e713fc1c2bb1b67aa7fda872abf409a
#
_cell.length_a   1.000
_cell.length_b   1.000
_cell.length_c   1.000
_cell.angle_alpha   90.00
_cell.angle_beta   90.00
_cell.angle_gamma   90.00
#
_symmetry.space_group_name_H-M   'P 1'
#
loop_
_entity.id
_entity.type
_entity.pdbx_description
1 polymer ?
#
loop_
_entity_poly.entity_id
_entity_poly.type
_entity_poly.pdbx_seq_one_letter_code
_entity_poly.pdbx_strand_id
1 'polypeptide(L)'
;MASLTNGWKLFSAAALTAAMLFTAVPAKAEAIPDGGTFTVTWAQNPVSLNPGLSSGISSGIPGAQLFASPLQYDDQWNPHPYLAEKWEMAPDGLSLTLHLVKGAKFHDGTPITSEDVAFSIMAIKANHPFKAMYAPVSGVDTPDPYTAVIRLSKPHPAILLCMSPVLCPIMPKHVYGTDPNIRQN
;
A
#
# COMPACT_ATOMS: atom_id res chain seq x y z
N MET A 1 -87.17 0.61 -41.25
CA MET A 1 -85.71 0.39 -41.44
C MET A 1 -84.96 1.28 -40.39
N ALA A 2 -84.40 0.66 -39.41
CA ALA A 2 -83.85 1.26 -38.22
C ALA A 2 -82.42 1.57 -38.42
N SER A 3 -82.00 2.85 -38.17
CA SER A 3 -80.58 3.24 -38.10
C SER A 3 -80.23 3.42 -36.63
N LEU A 4 -79.34 2.60 -36.17
CA LEU A 4 -78.74 2.62 -34.84
C LEU A 4 -77.56 3.56 -34.86
N THR A 5 -77.69 4.69 -34.17
CA THR A 5 -76.54 5.59 -33.92
C THR A 5 -75.96 5.25 -32.54
N ASN A 6 -74.80 4.66 -32.60
CA ASN A 6 -74.01 4.38 -31.39
C ASN A 6 -73.31 5.65 -30.92
N GLY A 7 -73.77 6.20 -29.79
CA GLY A 7 -73.07 7.30 -29.06
C GLY A 7 -71.92 6.73 -28.27
N TRP A 8 -70.70 7.02 -28.70
CA TRP A 8 -69.52 6.72 -27.91
C TRP A 8 -69.24 7.89 -26.95
N LYS A 9 -69.46 7.60 -25.70
CA LYS A 9 -69.08 8.53 -24.63
C LYS A 9 -67.55 8.52 -24.48
N LEU A 10 -66.91 9.65 -24.80
CA LEU A 10 -65.52 9.92 -24.51
C LEU A 10 -65.32 10.06 -23.03
N PHE A 11 -64.72 9.06 -22.41
CA PHE A 11 -64.18 9.21 -21.04
C PHE A 11 -62.83 9.91 -21.13
N SER A 12 -62.78 11.18 -20.76
CA SER A 12 -61.53 11.91 -20.56
C SER A 12 -60.85 11.39 -19.29
N ALA A 13 -59.87 10.55 -19.46
CA ALA A 13 -58.98 10.16 -18.39
C ALA A 13 -58.00 11.32 -18.14
N ALA A 14 -58.28 12.11 -17.13
CA ALA A 14 -57.30 13.05 -16.60
C ALA A 14 -56.18 12.26 -15.92
N ALA A 15 -55.06 12.11 -16.61
CA ALA A 15 -53.84 11.57 -16.03
C ALA A 15 -53.25 12.60 -15.06
N LEU A 16 -53.41 12.40 -13.77
CA LEU A 16 -52.69 13.09 -12.75
C LEU A 16 -51.22 12.64 -12.76
N THR A 17 -50.38 13.30 -13.50
CA THR A 17 -48.94 13.19 -13.36
C THR A 17 -48.50 13.91 -12.07
N ALA A 18 -48.44 13.16 -10.97
CA ALA A 18 -47.77 13.62 -9.78
C ALA A 18 -46.28 13.68 -10.05
N ALA A 19 -45.78 14.89 -10.37
CA ALA A 19 -44.36 15.17 -10.42
C ALA A 19 -43.83 15.10 -8.98
N MET A 20 -43.24 13.95 -8.60
CA MET A 20 -42.43 13.86 -7.39
C MET A 20 -41.17 14.70 -7.62
N LEU A 21 -41.22 15.94 -7.17
CA LEU A 21 -40.01 16.74 -6.95
C LEU A 21 -39.18 16.06 -5.86
N PHE A 22 -38.26 15.19 -6.28
CA PHE A 22 -37.16 14.80 -5.44
C PHE A 22 -36.30 16.05 -5.20
N THR A 23 -36.58 16.76 -4.12
CA THR A 23 -35.63 17.71 -3.58
C THR A 23 -34.45 16.87 -3.09
N ALA A 24 -33.40 16.79 -3.89
CA ALA A 24 -32.11 16.28 -3.45
C ALA A 24 -31.65 17.21 -2.31
N VAL A 25 -31.89 16.80 -1.09
CA VAL A 25 -31.26 17.43 0.07
C VAL A 25 -29.77 17.18 -0.13
N PRO A 26 -28.96 18.23 -0.28
CA PRO A 26 -27.51 18.01 -0.34
C PRO A 26 -27.12 17.31 0.95
N ALA A 27 -26.67 16.06 0.85
CA ALA A 27 -26.07 15.38 1.98
C ALA A 27 -24.85 16.23 2.39
N LYS A 28 -25.00 16.95 3.49
CA LYS A 28 -23.88 17.66 4.10
C LYS A 28 -22.89 16.57 4.48
N ALA A 29 -21.78 16.48 3.75
CA ALA A 29 -20.70 15.60 4.13
C ALA A 29 -20.30 16.03 5.56
N GLU A 30 -20.64 15.22 6.53
CA GLU A 30 -20.17 15.44 7.90
C GLU A 30 -18.64 15.40 7.83
N ALA A 31 -18.01 16.46 8.34
CA ALA A 31 -16.55 16.48 8.41
C ALA A 31 -16.11 15.25 9.21
N ILE A 32 -15.26 14.44 8.61
CA ILE A 32 -14.67 13.29 9.30
C ILE A 32 -13.92 13.87 10.51
N PRO A 33 -14.26 13.48 11.74
CA PRO A 33 -13.59 14.03 12.92
C PRO A 33 -12.10 13.64 12.88
N ASP A 34 -11.24 14.63 13.08
CA ASP A 34 -9.81 14.40 13.22
C ASP A 34 -9.52 13.72 14.56
N GLY A 35 -8.74 12.62 14.51
CA GLY A 35 -8.31 11.88 15.69
C GLY A 35 -9.32 10.84 16.18
N GLY A 36 -9.10 10.36 17.38
CA GLY A 36 -9.87 9.26 17.97
C GLY A 36 -9.16 7.90 17.84
N THR A 37 -9.87 6.83 18.21
CA THR A 37 -9.37 5.46 18.15
C THR A 37 -10.14 4.66 17.11
N PHE A 38 -9.44 4.11 16.13
CA PHE A 38 -10.02 3.16 15.18
C PHE A 38 -9.62 1.74 15.59
N THR A 39 -10.60 0.92 15.96
CA THR A 39 -10.35 -0.46 16.39
C THR A 39 -10.59 -1.43 15.23
N VAL A 40 -9.53 -2.13 14.84
CA VAL A 40 -9.59 -3.21 13.84
C VAL A 40 -9.55 -4.54 14.55
N THR A 41 -10.55 -5.39 14.32
CA THR A 41 -10.57 -6.76 14.82
C THR A 41 -10.09 -7.72 13.75
N TRP A 42 -9.33 -8.73 14.14
CA TRP A 42 -8.75 -9.70 13.24
C TRP A 42 -8.97 -11.13 13.73
N ALA A 43 -9.08 -12.07 12.80
CA ALA A 43 -9.36 -13.49 13.12
C ALA A 43 -8.16 -14.23 13.72
N GLN A 44 -6.95 -13.68 13.64
CA GLN A 44 -5.72 -14.32 14.09
C GLN A 44 -4.83 -13.34 14.86
N ASN A 45 -4.21 -13.81 15.93
CA ASN A 45 -3.17 -13.02 16.60
C ASN A 45 -1.91 -12.97 15.73
N PRO A 46 -1.23 -11.81 15.63
CA PRO A 46 0.04 -11.73 14.94
C PRO A 46 1.10 -12.56 15.67
N VAL A 47 1.86 -13.35 14.94
CA VAL A 47 3.03 -14.07 15.46
C VAL A 47 4.17 -13.09 15.70
N SER A 48 4.27 -12.08 14.84
CA SER A 48 5.22 -10.97 14.90
C SER A 48 4.58 -9.73 14.29
N LEU A 49 4.96 -8.56 14.77
CA LEU A 49 4.55 -7.28 14.15
C LEU A 49 5.51 -6.85 13.02
N ASN A 50 6.57 -7.61 12.77
CA ASN A 50 7.54 -7.32 11.72
C ASN A 50 7.24 -8.15 10.46
N PRO A 51 6.62 -7.56 9.42
CA PRO A 51 6.28 -8.26 8.19
C PRO A 51 7.50 -8.56 7.31
N GLY A 52 8.66 -7.97 7.59
CA GLY A 52 9.92 -8.28 6.87
C GLY A 52 10.52 -9.62 7.25
N LEU A 53 10.13 -10.19 8.38
CA LEU A 53 10.69 -11.44 8.93
C LEU A 53 9.63 -12.55 9.05
N SER A 54 8.36 -12.20 8.96
CA SER A 54 7.22 -13.12 9.03
C SER A 54 6.24 -12.86 7.88
N SER A 55 5.49 -13.89 7.51
CA SER A 55 4.43 -13.77 6.51
C SER A 55 3.07 -13.99 7.14
N GLY A 56 2.03 -13.59 6.40
CA GLY A 56 0.64 -13.75 6.79
C GLY A 56 -0.04 -12.41 7.05
N ILE A 57 -1.35 -12.43 6.86
CA ILE A 57 -2.18 -11.22 6.97
C ILE A 57 -2.16 -10.65 8.39
N SER A 58 -2.13 -11.53 9.40
CA SER A 58 -2.10 -11.14 10.81
C SER A 58 -0.84 -10.34 11.21
N SER A 59 0.29 -10.57 10.54
CA SER A 59 1.52 -9.78 10.71
C SER A 59 1.61 -8.63 9.71
N GLY A 60 1.15 -8.85 8.47
CA GLY A 60 1.26 -7.87 7.38
C GLY A 60 0.43 -6.62 7.59
N ILE A 61 -0.82 -6.75 8.04
CA ILE A 61 -1.70 -5.59 8.23
C ILE A 61 -1.19 -4.65 9.33
N PRO A 62 -0.95 -5.11 10.58
CA PRO A 62 -0.40 -4.22 11.60
C PRO A 62 1.00 -3.75 11.27
N GLY A 63 1.84 -4.61 10.68
CA GLY A 63 3.19 -4.26 10.30
C GLY A 63 3.25 -3.15 9.23
N ALA A 64 2.36 -3.18 8.25
CA ALA A 64 2.26 -2.13 7.24
C ALA A 64 1.85 -0.76 7.82
N GLN A 65 1.30 -0.71 9.04
CA GLN A 65 1.01 0.53 9.75
C GLN A 65 2.19 0.98 10.64
N LEU A 66 3.07 0.07 11.00
CA LEU A 66 4.20 0.34 11.90
C LEU A 66 5.49 0.68 11.15
N PHE A 67 5.70 0.09 9.98
CA PHE A 67 6.91 0.27 9.19
C PHE A 67 6.62 1.03 7.90
N ALA A 68 7.50 1.98 7.56
CA ALA A 68 7.52 2.56 6.23
C ALA A 68 7.99 1.51 5.22
N SER A 69 7.59 1.70 3.96
CA SER A 69 8.10 0.95 2.81
C SER A 69 8.65 1.90 1.77
N PRO A 70 9.47 1.45 0.81
CA PRO A 70 9.92 2.32 -0.26
C PRO A 70 8.76 2.93 -1.05
N LEU A 71 7.74 2.12 -1.40
CA LEU A 71 6.61 2.53 -2.22
C LEU A 71 5.28 2.15 -1.57
N GLN A 72 4.23 2.90 -1.89
CA GLN A 72 2.83 2.52 -1.66
C GLN A 72 2.18 2.10 -2.97
N TYR A 73 0.99 1.49 -2.89
CA TYR A 73 0.24 1.00 -4.04
C TYR A 73 -1.22 1.40 -3.93
N ASP A 74 -1.82 1.80 -5.05
CA ASP A 74 -3.26 1.99 -5.15
C ASP A 74 -4.01 0.65 -5.36
N ASP A 75 -5.32 0.73 -5.50
CA ASP A 75 -6.20 -0.43 -5.73
C ASP A 75 -6.04 -1.06 -7.11
N GLN A 76 -5.37 -0.39 -8.06
CA GLN A 76 -4.97 -0.91 -9.36
C GLN A 76 -3.52 -1.45 -9.36
N TRP A 77 -2.84 -1.49 -8.22
CA TRP A 77 -1.45 -1.91 -8.06
C TRP A 77 -0.43 -1.01 -8.78
N ASN A 78 -0.76 0.26 -8.98
CA ASN A 78 0.23 1.22 -9.43
C ASN A 78 1.10 1.67 -8.26
N PRO A 79 2.43 1.76 -8.44
CA PRO A 79 3.33 2.24 -7.39
C PRO A 79 3.21 3.76 -7.24
N HIS A 80 3.19 4.21 -5.99
CA HIS A 80 3.19 5.61 -5.59
C HIS A 80 4.36 5.93 -4.67
N PRO A 81 4.87 7.16 -4.69
CA PRO A 81 5.90 7.60 -3.75
C PRO A 81 5.47 7.42 -2.29
N TYR A 82 6.42 6.98 -1.45
CA TYR A 82 6.26 6.93 0.00
C TYR A 82 7.59 7.28 0.67
N LEU A 83 8.37 6.31 1.19
CA LEU A 83 9.71 6.60 1.68
C LEU A 83 10.67 6.96 0.52
N ALA A 84 10.49 6.37 -0.66
CA ALA A 84 11.13 6.83 -1.88
C ALA A 84 10.22 7.85 -2.58
N GLU A 85 10.69 9.09 -2.73
CA GLU A 85 9.98 10.14 -3.47
C GLU A 85 10.07 9.93 -4.99
N LYS A 86 11.11 9.21 -5.45
CA LYS A 86 11.37 8.89 -6.85
C LYS A 86 12.12 7.58 -6.96
N TRP A 87 11.91 6.87 -8.04
CA TRP A 87 12.67 5.66 -8.38
C TRP A 87 12.94 5.58 -9.87
N GLU A 88 14.03 4.91 -10.22
CA GLU A 88 14.47 4.74 -11.62
C GLU A 88 14.94 3.32 -11.85
N MET A 89 14.37 2.66 -12.86
CA MET A 89 14.87 1.38 -13.33
C MET A 89 15.91 1.65 -14.42
N ALA A 90 17.09 1.02 -14.31
CA ALA A 90 18.09 1.11 -15.36
C ALA A 90 17.56 0.49 -16.67
N PRO A 91 18.00 0.98 -17.85
CA PRO A 91 17.52 0.49 -19.14
C PRO A 91 17.79 -1.01 -19.39
N ASP A 92 18.83 -1.56 -18.76
CA ASP A 92 19.18 -2.99 -18.80
C ASP A 92 18.36 -3.84 -17.82
N GLY A 93 17.56 -3.20 -16.95
CA GLY A 93 16.79 -3.86 -15.92
C GLY A 93 17.62 -4.48 -14.79
N LEU A 94 18.90 -4.12 -14.66
CA LEU A 94 19.82 -4.72 -13.69
C LEU A 94 20.02 -3.86 -12.43
N SER A 95 19.38 -2.72 -12.34
CA SER A 95 19.35 -1.95 -11.10
C SER A 95 18.07 -1.12 -10.97
N LEU A 96 17.63 -0.97 -9.72
CA LEU A 96 16.55 -0.07 -9.30
C LEU A 96 17.14 0.95 -8.32
N THR A 97 17.14 2.22 -8.70
CA THR A 97 17.56 3.32 -7.83
C THR A 97 16.35 3.91 -7.12
N LEU A 98 16.44 4.05 -5.81
CA LEU A 98 15.45 4.69 -4.95
C LEU A 98 16.04 5.99 -4.40
N HIS A 99 15.34 7.10 -4.57
CA HIS A 99 15.66 8.40 -3.96
C HIS A 99 14.73 8.62 -2.77
N LEU A 100 15.30 8.69 -1.58
CA LEU A 100 14.54 8.74 -0.33
C LEU A 100 14.16 10.16 0.04
N VAL A 101 12.99 10.33 0.65
CA VAL A 101 12.57 11.58 1.25
C VAL A 101 13.55 11.98 2.38
N LYS A 102 13.92 13.24 2.41
CA LYS A 102 14.79 13.78 3.46
C LYS A 102 14.00 14.06 4.74
N GLY A 103 14.59 13.76 5.88
CA GLY A 103 14.01 14.06 7.19
C GLY A 103 13.02 13.02 7.71
N ALA A 104 12.80 11.92 7.02
CA ALA A 104 12.07 10.78 7.57
C ALA A 104 12.82 10.20 8.77
N LYS A 105 12.07 9.78 9.80
CA LYS A 105 12.63 9.27 11.06
C LYS A 105 11.89 8.02 11.51
N PHE A 106 12.61 7.16 12.21
CA PHE A 106 12.01 6.09 12.99
C PHE A 106 11.29 6.65 14.24
N HIS A 107 10.56 5.78 14.94
CA HIS A 107 9.79 6.16 16.13
C HIS A 107 10.66 6.69 17.29
N ASP A 108 11.94 6.31 17.34
CA ASP A 108 12.93 6.78 18.31
C ASP A 108 13.59 8.11 17.93
N GLY A 109 13.21 8.66 16.77
CA GLY A 109 13.76 9.93 16.25
C GLY A 109 15.00 9.77 15.40
N THR A 110 15.58 8.57 15.26
CA THR A 110 16.73 8.29 14.39
C THR A 110 16.36 8.52 12.92
N PRO A 111 17.18 9.22 12.11
CA PRO A 111 16.91 9.39 10.69
C PRO A 111 16.88 8.05 9.94
N ILE A 112 15.96 7.92 9.00
CA ILE A 112 15.93 6.80 8.05
C ILE A 112 16.88 7.13 6.91
N THR A 113 17.77 6.18 6.58
CA THR A 113 18.78 6.34 5.54
C THR A 113 18.77 5.19 4.54
N SER A 114 19.52 5.35 3.46
CA SER A 114 19.75 4.30 2.47
C SER A 114 20.37 3.03 3.06
N GLU A 115 21.14 3.15 4.15
CA GLU A 115 21.70 2.00 4.86
C GLU A 115 20.62 1.14 5.53
N ASP A 116 19.54 1.76 6.03
CA ASP A 116 18.40 1.03 6.59
C ASP A 116 17.63 0.29 5.49
N VAL A 117 17.52 0.90 4.31
CA VAL A 117 16.93 0.28 3.13
C VAL A 117 17.76 -0.94 2.70
N ALA A 118 19.09 -0.77 2.58
CA ALA A 118 20.00 -1.85 2.23
C ALA A 118 19.94 -3.00 3.25
N PHE A 119 20.01 -2.68 4.53
CA PHE A 119 19.88 -3.65 5.61
C PHE A 119 18.55 -4.41 5.52
N SER A 120 17.43 -3.71 5.37
CA SER A 120 16.10 -4.31 5.33
C SER A 120 15.95 -5.27 4.17
N ILE A 121 16.34 -4.87 2.96
CA ILE A 121 16.27 -5.72 1.76
C ILE A 121 17.12 -6.99 1.95
N MET A 122 18.32 -6.86 2.47
CA MET A 122 19.21 -8.00 2.67
C MET A 122 18.72 -8.92 3.80
N ALA A 123 18.16 -8.37 4.88
CA ALA A 123 17.55 -9.14 5.96
C ALA A 123 16.32 -9.92 5.47
N ILE A 124 15.46 -9.29 4.68
CA ILE A 124 14.29 -9.92 4.06
C ILE A 124 14.74 -11.05 3.12
N LYS A 125 15.70 -10.78 2.25
CA LYS A 125 16.28 -11.78 1.34
C LYS A 125 16.83 -13.00 2.08
N ALA A 126 17.39 -12.80 3.26
CA ALA A 126 17.95 -13.91 4.06
C ALA A 126 16.87 -14.69 4.83
N ASN A 127 15.87 -13.99 5.37
CA ASN A 127 15.04 -14.52 6.47
C ASN A 127 13.55 -14.66 6.13
N HIS A 128 12.99 -13.85 5.22
CA HIS A 128 11.56 -13.85 4.95
C HIS A 128 11.09 -15.17 4.33
N PRO A 129 9.90 -15.70 4.67
CA PRO A 129 9.33 -16.89 4.03
C PRO A 129 9.23 -16.79 2.50
N PHE A 130 8.97 -15.59 1.96
CA PHE A 130 8.95 -15.32 0.51
C PHE A 130 10.27 -14.77 -0.04
N LYS A 131 11.39 -15.07 0.59
CA LYS A 131 12.74 -14.64 0.19
C LYS A 131 13.11 -14.95 -1.27
N ALA A 132 12.46 -15.94 -1.88
CA ALA A 132 12.65 -16.25 -3.28
C ALA A 132 12.32 -15.09 -4.22
N MET A 133 11.41 -14.19 -3.82
CA MET A 133 11.09 -12.96 -4.56
C MET A 133 12.28 -12.00 -4.63
N TYR A 134 13.21 -12.10 -3.70
CA TYR A 134 14.44 -11.30 -3.64
C TYR A 134 15.67 -12.05 -4.17
N ALA A 135 15.51 -13.26 -4.71
CA ALA A 135 16.63 -14.04 -5.22
C ALA A 135 17.49 -13.30 -6.25
N PRO A 136 16.92 -12.51 -7.20
CA PRO A 136 17.72 -11.74 -8.15
C PRO A 136 18.51 -10.57 -7.53
N VAL A 137 18.17 -10.10 -6.32
CA VAL A 137 18.92 -9.02 -5.68
C VAL A 137 20.32 -9.51 -5.33
N SER A 138 21.35 -8.92 -5.91
CA SER A 138 22.77 -9.27 -5.63
C SER A 138 23.36 -8.43 -4.49
N GLY A 139 22.81 -7.22 -4.27
CA GLY A 139 23.23 -6.29 -3.22
C GLY A 139 22.48 -4.97 -3.33
N VAL A 140 22.76 -4.08 -2.39
CA VAL A 140 22.24 -2.71 -2.40
C VAL A 140 23.39 -1.76 -2.10
N ASP A 141 23.68 -0.84 -3.01
CA ASP A 141 24.67 0.19 -2.82
C ASP A 141 24.00 1.43 -2.19
N THR A 142 24.74 2.11 -1.33
CA THR A 142 24.27 3.30 -0.62
C THR A 142 25.27 4.44 -0.84
N PRO A 143 25.29 5.06 -2.05
CA PRO A 143 26.28 6.07 -2.39
C PRO A 143 26.18 7.34 -1.54
N ASP A 144 25.00 7.61 -1.00
CA ASP A 144 24.74 8.69 -0.04
C ASP A 144 23.56 8.30 0.87
N PRO A 145 23.28 9.06 1.95
CA PRO A 145 22.24 8.71 2.92
C PRO A 145 20.80 8.64 2.36
N TYR A 146 20.57 9.17 1.16
CA TYR A 146 19.22 9.26 0.58
C TYR A 146 19.10 8.55 -0.77
N THR A 147 20.13 7.84 -1.21
CA THR A 147 20.12 7.07 -2.45
C THR A 147 20.45 5.61 -2.17
N ALA A 148 19.53 4.70 -2.51
CA ALA A 148 19.74 3.24 -2.45
C ALA A 148 19.65 2.66 -3.86
N VAL A 149 20.68 1.93 -4.29
CA VAL A 149 20.74 1.30 -5.61
C VAL A 149 20.68 -0.21 -5.45
N ILE A 150 19.52 -0.79 -5.71
CA ILE A 150 19.29 -2.24 -5.64
C ILE A 150 19.88 -2.86 -6.92
N ARG A 151 20.89 -3.71 -6.75
CA ARG A 151 21.55 -4.44 -7.84
C ARG A 151 20.89 -5.79 -8.08
N LEU A 152 20.65 -6.10 -9.34
CA LEU A 152 20.00 -7.34 -9.77
C LEU A 152 20.96 -8.16 -10.62
N SER A 153 21.01 -9.48 -10.38
CA SER A 153 21.80 -10.43 -11.17
C SER A 153 21.17 -10.77 -12.52
N LYS A 154 19.89 -10.45 -12.69
CA LYS A 154 19.09 -10.57 -13.91
C LYS A 154 17.87 -9.64 -13.83
N PRO A 155 17.29 -9.24 -14.97
CA PRO A 155 16.06 -8.45 -14.97
C PRO A 155 14.95 -9.10 -14.15
N HIS A 156 14.29 -8.30 -13.32
CA HIS A 156 13.25 -8.76 -12.41
C HIS A 156 12.05 -7.81 -12.44
N PRO A 157 11.09 -8.00 -13.36
CA PRO A 157 9.95 -7.07 -13.52
C PRO A 157 9.12 -6.86 -12.24
N ALA A 158 9.05 -7.88 -11.37
CA ALA A 158 8.29 -7.81 -10.13
C ALA A 158 9.04 -7.11 -8.98
N ILE A 159 10.27 -6.58 -9.20
CA ILE A 159 11.03 -5.94 -8.12
C ILE A 159 10.30 -4.74 -7.51
N LEU A 160 9.54 -3.99 -8.31
CA LEU A 160 8.74 -2.88 -7.80
C LEU A 160 7.68 -3.39 -6.81
N LEU A 161 6.96 -4.46 -7.11
CA LEU A 161 5.99 -5.05 -6.17
C LEU A 161 6.63 -5.49 -4.85
N CYS A 162 7.89 -5.93 -4.91
CA CYS A 162 8.64 -6.25 -3.69
C CYS A 162 8.86 -5.03 -2.79
N MET A 163 8.78 -3.81 -3.31
CA MET A 163 8.96 -2.56 -2.53
C MET A 163 7.69 -2.13 -1.77
N SER A 164 6.68 -2.97 -1.68
CA SER A 164 5.39 -2.70 -1.05
C SER A 164 5.44 -2.80 0.49
N PRO A 165 4.45 -2.21 1.21
CA PRO A 165 4.44 -2.17 2.68
C PRO A 165 4.54 -3.52 3.38
N VAL A 166 3.97 -4.57 2.79
CA VAL A 166 3.97 -5.92 3.38
C VAL A 166 5.25 -6.69 3.05
N LEU A 167 5.89 -6.38 1.92
CA LEU A 167 7.03 -7.15 1.43
C LEU A 167 8.38 -6.48 1.71
N CYS A 168 8.42 -5.15 1.86
CA CYS A 168 9.65 -4.40 2.12
C CYS A 168 9.47 -3.37 3.26
N PRO A 169 9.15 -3.80 4.47
CA PRO A 169 9.19 -2.90 5.62
C PRO A 169 10.64 -2.46 5.87
N ILE A 170 10.83 -1.16 6.07
CA ILE A 170 12.16 -0.61 6.37
C ILE A 170 12.41 -0.67 7.86
N MET A 171 13.34 -1.53 8.25
CA MET A 171 13.71 -1.81 9.62
C MET A 171 14.90 -0.95 10.05
N PRO A 172 14.89 -0.41 11.28
CA PRO A 172 16.03 0.33 11.81
C PRO A 172 17.25 -0.58 11.99
N LYS A 173 18.30 -0.33 11.19
CA LYS A 173 19.56 -1.08 11.21
C LYS A 173 20.20 -1.07 12.58
N HIS A 174 20.11 0.06 13.31
CA HIS A 174 20.70 0.20 14.65
C HIS A 174 20.01 -0.67 15.71
N VAL A 175 18.74 -1.07 15.49
CA VAL A 175 17.99 -1.98 16.38
C VAL A 175 18.20 -3.42 15.96
N TYR A 176 17.95 -3.73 14.69
CA TYR A 176 17.93 -5.11 14.19
C TYR A 176 19.29 -5.62 13.72
N GLY A 177 20.23 -4.73 13.39
CA GLY A 177 21.51 -5.11 12.77
C GLY A 177 22.48 -5.83 13.69
N THR A 178 22.30 -5.74 15.00
CA THR A 178 23.14 -6.38 16.02
C THR A 178 22.48 -7.60 16.63
N ASP A 179 21.24 -7.91 16.25
CA ASP A 179 20.49 -9.02 16.82
C ASP A 179 20.80 -10.35 16.11
N PRO A 180 21.44 -11.31 16.79
CA PRO A 180 21.72 -12.63 16.24
C PRO A 180 20.43 -13.45 16.00
N ASN A 181 19.33 -13.09 16.65
CA ASN A 181 18.05 -13.77 16.57
C ASN A 181 16.96 -12.93 15.88
N ILE A 182 17.36 -12.14 14.90
CA ILE A 182 16.49 -11.21 14.15
C ILE A 182 15.10 -11.80 13.78
N ARG A 183 15.00 -13.11 13.61
CA ARG A 183 13.73 -13.80 13.28
C ARG A 183 12.78 -13.97 14.45
N GLN A 184 13.22 -13.75 15.67
CA GLN A 184 12.43 -13.93 16.89
C GLN A 184 11.90 -12.61 17.47
N ASN A 185 12.28 -11.48 16.91
CA ASN A 185 11.89 -10.13 17.34
C ASN A 185 10.87 -9.47 16.43
#